data_db72e780d69f053d042b34c6b149cdbc
#
_entry.id   db72e780d69f053d042b34c6b149cdbc
#
_cell.length_a   1.000
_cell.length_b   1.000
_cell.length_c   1.000
_cell.angle_alpha   90.00
_cell.angle_beta   90.00
_cell.angle_gamma   90.00
#
_symmetry.space_group_name_H-M   'P 1'
#
loop_
_entity.id
_entity.type
_entity.pdbx_description
1 polymer ?
#
loop_
_entity_poly.entity_id
_entity_poly.type
_entity_poly.pdbx_seq_one_letter_code
_entity_poly.pdbx_strand_id
1 'polypeptide(L)'
;MKYLLSSAVVVVTLCNSYSARADEVTLVAPGGMRCPIERMTPDFERKTGHKVKATIGAGGATHQQVVRGEPFDVPVVQPPYQDVLDSGNVIASSETPLATVAVVVAVRKGDPKPDISTPDAVKRMLIAAKAISYPDGAGGRGGAAGVSFDGTQKKLGIFEQMQPKIKRVQGVSLMQLLTKGDIDVAVTFASEINDPGVEVVGPLPRSISTPTGLVGFVSSHAKAPEAAKALLSYLSSSEAAVAYKACAMKPGR
;
A
#
# COMPACT_ATOMS: atom_id res chain seq x y z
N MET A 1 5.51 70.27 -46.42
CA MET A 1 4.68 69.05 -46.20
C MET A 1 5.68 67.99 -45.76
N LYS A 2 5.72 67.66 -44.42
CA LYS A 2 6.62 66.69 -43.84
C LYS A 2 5.77 65.45 -43.45
N TYR A 3 6.04 64.29 -44.06
CA TYR A 3 5.36 63.03 -43.71
C TYR A 3 6.16 62.39 -42.61
N LEU A 4 5.56 62.22 -41.44
CA LEU A 4 6.04 61.40 -40.35
C LEU A 4 5.58 59.95 -40.56
N LEU A 5 6.51 59.03 -40.83
CA LEU A 5 6.27 57.59 -40.85
C LEU A 5 6.41 57.05 -39.42
N SER A 6 5.27 56.68 -38.81
CA SER A 6 5.25 55.95 -37.54
C SER A 6 5.50 54.44 -37.80
N SER A 7 6.66 53.95 -37.39
CA SER A 7 6.96 52.51 -37.39
C SER A 7 6.34 51.86 -36.16
N ALA A 8 5.32 51.05 -36.37
CA ALA A 8 4.76 50.18 -35.32
C ALA A 8 5.62 48.94 -35.13
N VAL A 9 6.28 48.84 -33.98
CA VAL A 9 7.00 47.61 -33.58
C VAL A 9 6.00 46.62 -33.05
N VAL A 10 5.78 45.53 -33.80
CA VAL A 10 4.97 44.39 -33.35
C VAL A 10 5.88 43.47 -32.52
N VAL A 11 5.69 43.50 -31.20
CA VAL A 11 6.36 42.51 -30.30
C VAL A 11 5.57 41.22 -30.36
N VAL A 12 6.10 40.21 -31.08
CA VAL A 12 5.58 38.83 -31.09
C VAL A 12 6.09 38.15 -29.85
N THR A 13 5.25 38.05 -28.83
CA THR A 13 5.53 37.24 -27.64
C THR A 13 5.38 35.73 -28.01
N LEU A 14 6.49 35.07 -28.26
CA LEU A 14 6.53 33.61 -28.42
C LEU A 14 6.19 32.97 -27.06
N CYS A 15 4.91 32.62 -26.87
CA CYS A 15 4.53 31.70 -25.80
C CYS A 15 5.13 30.33 -26.11
N ASN A 16 6.30 30.03 -25.54
CA ASN A 16 6.83 28.66 -25.50
C ASN A 16 5.90 27.83 -24.63
N SER A 17 4.91 27.20 -25.25
CA SER A 17 4.15 26.13 -24.62
C SER A 17 5.11 24.96 -24.42
N TYR A 18 5.71 24.85 -23.24
CA TYR A 18 6.32 23.60 -22.81
C TYR A 18 5.21 22.56 -22.76
N SER A 19 5.02 21.81 -23.84
CA SER A 19 4.26 20.56 -23.79
C SER A 19 5.00 19.62 -22.85
N ALA A 20 4.52 19.50 -21.61
CA ALA A 20 5.01 18.49 -20.69
C ALA A 20 4.88 17.14 -21.42
N ARG A 21 6.01 16.50 -21.70
CA ARG A 21 6.04 15.19 -22.33
C ARG A 21 5.35 14.21 -21.39
N ALA A 22 4.36 13.49 -21.91
CA ALA A 22 3.71 12.42 -21.17
C ALA A 22 4.72 11.26 -21.01
N ASP A 23 5.16 11.00 -19.78
CA ASP A 23 6.07 9.91 -19.46
C ASP A 23 5.32 8.75 -18.81
N GLU A 24 5.81 7.52 -19.01
CA GLU A 24 5.40 6.37 -18.22
C GLU A 24 6.20 6.34 -16.92
N VAL A 25 5.51 6.34 -15.78
CA VAL A 25 6.10 6.24 -14.44
C VAL A 25 5.85 4.84 -13.90
N THR A 26 6.92 4.13 -13.60
CA THR A 26 6.84 2.80 -12.99
C THR A 26 6.81 2.89 -11.47
N LEU A 27 5.84 2.19 -10.86
CA LEU A 27 5.69 2.12 -9.41
C LEU A 27 5.74 0.67 -8.95
N VAL A 28 6.48 0.39 -7.87
CA VAL A 28 6.41 -0.90 -7.17
C VAL A 28 5.89 -0.68 -5.75
N ALA A 29 4.91 -1.49 -5.33
CA ALA A 29 4.29 -1.34 -4.02
C ALA A 29 3.79 -2.68 -3.45
N PRO A 30 3.68 -2.78 -2.10
CA PRO A 30 3.09 -3.94 -1.43
C PRO A 30 1.58 -4.03 -1.67
N GLY A 31 1.03 -5.24 -1.49
CA GLY A 31 -0.39 -5.56 -1.72
C GLY A 31 -1.39 -4.62 -1.06
N GLY A 32 -1.07 -4.16 0.16
CA GLY A 32 -1.91 -3.19 0.87
C GLY A 32 -2.12 -1.86 0.15
N MET A 33 -1.27 -1.53 -0.85
CA MET A 33 -1.40 -0.32 -1.67
C MET A 33 -2.27 -0.53 -2.92
N ARG A 34 -2.73 -1.74 -3.23
CA ARG A 34 -3.52 -2.00 -4.45
C ARG A 34 -4.74 -1.09 -4.54
N CYS A 35 -5.61 -1.15 -3.53
CA CYS A 35 -6.86 -0.38 -3.51
C CYS A 35 -6.62 1.14 -3.71
N PRO A 36 -5.75 1.82 -2.95
CA PRO A 36 -5.55 3.26 -3.16
C PRO A 36 -4.89 3.58 -4.50
N ILE A 37 -3.93 2.78 -4.98
CA ILE A 37 -3.27 3.03 -6.28
C ILE A 37 -4.28 2.93 -7.42
N GLU A 38 -5.11 1.88 -7.46
CA GLU A 38 -6.15 1.71 -8.49
C GLU A 38 -7.15 2.87 -8.51
N ARG A 39 -7.48 3.45 -7.33
CA ARG A 39 -8.37 4.61 -7.23
C ARG A 39 -7.73 5.92 -7.64
N MET A 40 -6.45 6.10 -7.37
CA MET A 40 -5.73 7.36 -7.58
C MET A 40 -5.14 7.50 -9.00
N THR A 41 -4.72 6.38 -9.60
CA THR A 41 -4.05 6.38 -10.91
C THR A 41 -4.84 7.12 -12.00
N PRO A 42 -6.16 6.89 -12.19
CA PRO A 42 -6.89 7.58 -13.25
C PRO A 42 -6.94 9.10 -13.08
N ASP A 43 -7.01 9.59 -11.85
CA ASP A 43 -7.04 11.03 -11.58
C ASP A 43 -5.66 11.67 -11.78
N PHE A 44 -4.60 11.03 -11.32
CA PHE A 44 -3.23 11.46 -11.57
C PHE A 44 -2.93 11.54 -13.07
N GLU A 45 -3.25 10.49 -13.82
CA GLU A 45 -3.02 10.43 -15.27
C GLU A 45 -3.79 11.54 -16.01
N ARG A 46 -5.04 11.77 -15.63
CA ARG A 46 -5.86 12.84 -16.22
C ARG A 46 -5.31 14.23 -15.95
N LYS A 47 -4.75 14.48 -14.75
CA LYS A 47 -4.24 15.79 -14.34
C LYS A 47 -2.88 16.11 -14.92
N THR A 48 -2.03 15.10 -15.06
CA THR A 48 -0.62 15.31 -15.42
C THR A 48 -0.28 14.90 -16.85
N GLY A 49 -1.11 14.05 -17.47
CA GLY A 49 -0.83 13.42 -18.75
C GLY A 49 0.13 12.22 -18.65
N HIS A 50 0.84 12.05 -17.53
CA HIS A 50 1.71 10.90 -17.30
C HIS A 50 0.91 9.60 -17.18
N LYS A 51 1.55 8.45 -17.45
CA LYS A 51 0.97 7.12 -17.30
C LYS A 51 1.63 6.38 -16.15
N VAL A 52 0.82 5.67 -15.33
CA VAL A 52 1.34 4.91 -14.19
C VAL A 52 1.29 3.41 -14.49
N LYS A 53 2.45 2.78 -14.45
CA LYS A 53 2.57 1.32 -14.52
C LYS A 53 2.92 0.76 -13.16
N ALA A 54 1.91 0.27 -12.45
CA ALA A 54 2.06 -0.24 -11.09
C ALA A 54 2.33 -1.75 -11.06
N THR A 55 3.38 -2.15 -10.33
CA THR A 55 3.67 -3.54 -9.95
C THR A 55 3.30 -3.71 -8.48
N ILE A 56 2.25 -4.49 -8.20
CA ILE A 56 1.77 -4.73 -6.84
C ILE A 56 2.04 -6.20 -6.48
N GLY A 57 2.79 -6.41 -5.41
CA GLY A 57 3.22 -7.74 -4.99
C GLY A 57 3.21 -7.97 -3.48
N ALA A 58 3.72 -9.13 -3.04
CA ALA A 58 3.94 -9.39 -1.63
C ALA A 58 4.99 -8.40 -1.08
N GLY A 59 4.71 -7.81 0.09
CA GLY A 59 5.52 -6.72 0.64
C GLY A 59 7.00 -7.04 0.76
N GLY A 60 7.36 -8.24 1.23
CA GLY A 60 8.75 -8.67 1.30
C GLY A 60 9.41 -8.86 -0.07
N ALA A 61 8.65 -9.32 -1.07
CA ALA A 61 9.18 -9.49 -2.43
C ALA A 61 9.42 -8.13 -3.10
N THR A 62 8.46 -7.21 -3.03
CA THR A 62 8.61 -5.84 -3.57
C THR A 62 9.72 -5.06 -2.88
N HIS A 63 9.87 -5.23 -1.57
CA HIS A 63 10.98 -4.67 -0.80
C HIS A 63 12.33 -5.16 -1.34
N GLN A 64 12.49 -6.48 -1.55
CA GLN A 64 13.73 -7.05 -2.10
C GLN A 64 14.02 -6.59 -3.53
N GLN A 65 13.00 -6.31 -4.35
CA GLN A 65 13.18 -5.72 -5.67
C GLN A 65 13.83 -4.34 -5.58
N VAL A 66 13.38 -3.52 -4.61
CA VAL A 66 13.97 -2.19 -4.37
C VAL A 66 15.42 -2.30 -3.88
N VAL A 67 15.70 -3.18 -2.91
CA VAL A 67 17.06 -3.40 -2.40
C VAL A 67 18.03 -3.87 -3.50
N ARG A 68 17.55 -4.67 -4.47
CA ARG A 68 18.37 -5.11 -5.62
C ARG A 68 18.52 -4.06 -6.72
N GLY A 69 17.87 -2.91 -6.62
CA GLY A 69 17.92 -1.85 -7.63
C GLY A 69 17.18 -2.21 -8.92
N GLU A 70 16.09 -2.99 -8.83
CA GLU A 70 15.26 -3.19 -10.01
C GLU A 70 14.68 -1.86 -10.51
N PRO A 71 14.47 -1.69 -11.83
CA PRO A 71 14.22 -0.37 -12.42
C PRO A 71 12.78 0.09 -12.21
N PHE A 72 12.51 0.68 -11.07
CA PHE A 72 11.26 1.38 -10.76
C PHE A 72 11.53 2.86 -10.48
N ASP A 73 10.59 3.73 -10.84
CA ASP A 73 10.71 5.18 -10.61
C ASP A 73 10.25 5.56 -9.20
N VAL A 74 9.15 4.95 -8.72
CA VAL A 74 8.55 5.21 -7.40
C VAL A 74 8.39 3.91 -6.62
N PRO A 75 9.37 3.52 -5.80
CA PRO A 75 9.22 2.43 -4.85
C PRO A 75 8.43 2.87 -3.62
N VAL A 76 7.49 1.99 -3.19
CA VAL A 76 6.77 2.10 -1.92
C VAL A 76 7.12 0.89 -1.07
N VAL A 77 7.56 1.14 0.15
CA VAL A 77 8.03 0.11 1.09
C VAL A 77 7.36 0.23 2.45
N GLN A 78 7.61 -0.76 3.31
CA GLN A 78 7.12 -0.83 4.68
C GLN A 78 8.29 -0.93 5.64
N PRO A 79 8.17 -0.41 6.88
CA PRO A 79 9.19 -0.63 7.90
C PRO A 79 9.38 -2.13 8.26
N PRO A 80 10.62 -2.55 8.58
CA PRO A 80 11.85 -1.76 8.54
C PRO A 80 12.36 -1.63 7.11
N TYR A 81 12.95 -0.47 6.74
CA TYR A 81 13.49 -0.22 5.40
C TYR A 81 14.89 0.41 5.42
N GLN A 82 15.65 0.18 6.49
CA GLN A 82 17.02 0.69 6.57
C GLN A 82 17.90 0.12 5.45
N ASP A 83 17.73 -1.15 5.11
CA ASP A 83 18.41 -1.81 4.00
C ASP A 83 18.09 -1.21 2.63
N VAL A 84 16.88 -0.65 2.45
CA VAL A 84 16.52 0.12 1.25
C VAL A 84 17.34 1.40 1.18
N LEU A 85 17.46 2.13 2.29
CA LEU A 85 18.28 3.35 2.36
C LEU A 85 19.77 3.03 2.14
N ASP A 86 20.28 1.99 2.79
CA ASP A 86 21.67 1.56 2.71
C ASP A 86 22.05 1.03 1.31
N SER A 87 21.06 0.56 0.54
CA SER A 87 21.28 0.09 -0.83
C SER A 87 21.70 1.18 -1.81
N GLY A 88 21.39 2.46 -1.50
CA GLY A 88 21.61 3.60 -2.40
C GLY A 88 20.66 3.63 -3.61
N ASN A 89 19.68 2.73 -3.71
CA ASN A 89 18.76 2.65 -4.84
C ASN A 89 17.58 3.61 -4.75
N VAL A 90 17.46 4.36 -3.65
CA VAL A 90 16.46 5.40 -3.44
C VAL A 90 17.13 6.72 -3.04
N ILE A 91 16.51 7.83 -3.40
CA ILE A 91 16.92 9.15 -2.96
C ILE A 91 16.38 9.33 -1.53
N ALA A 92 17.24 9.19 -0.51
CA ALA A 92 16.85 9.21 0.89
C ALA A 92 16.06 10.49 1.28
N SER A 93 16.44 11.65 0.72
CA SER A 93 15.74 12.93 0.95
C SER A 93 14.32 13.00 0.36
N SER A 94 13.93 12.01 -0.46
CA SER A 94 12.58 11.88 -1.01
C SER A 94 11.64 11.05 -0.13
N GLU A 95 12.09 10.58 1.03
CA GLU A 95 11.27 9.81 1.96
C GLU A 95 9.94 10.51 2.25
N THR A 96 8.84 9.84 1.92
CA THR A 96 7.50 10.42 2.01
C THR A 96 6.54 9.44 2.67
N PRO A 97 6.08 9.69 3.90
CA PRO A 97 5.02 8.92 4.55
C PRO A 97 3.71 9.04 3.75
N LEU A 98 3.17 7.93 3.26
CA LEU A 98 1.96 7.92 2.43
C LEU A 98 0.70 7.61 3.24
N ALA A 99 0.73 6.50 3.98
CA ALA A 99 -0.40 6.04 4.76
C ALA A 99 0.03 5.04 5.84
N THR A 100 -0.91 4.72 6.73
CA THR A 100 -0.82 3.56 7.62
C THR A 100 -2.03 2.66 7.44
N VAL A 101 -1.83 1.34 7.56
CA VAL A 101 -2.88 0.34 7.45
C VAL A 101 -2.85 -0.57 8.68
N ALA A 102 -4.04 -0.87 9.22
CA ALA A 102 -4.17 -1.78 10.35
C ALA A 102 -4.40 -3.22 9.87
N VAL A 103 -3.87 -4.17 10.62
CA VAL A 103 -4.29 -5.57 10.54
C VAL A 103 -5.65 -5.69 11.21
N VAL A 104 -6.60 -6.28 10.51
CA VAL A 104 -7.97 -6.46 10.97
C VAL A 104 -8.35 -7.93 11.01
N VAL A 105 -9.33 -8.24 11.84
CA VAL A 105 -10.05 -9.51 11.87
C VAL A 105 -11.27 -9.37 10.99
N ALA A 106 -11.54 -10.38 10.17
CA ALA A 106 -12.73 -10.47 9.35
C ALA A 106 -13.40 -11.84 9.50
N VAL A 107 -14.72 -11.85 9.38
CA VAL A 107 -15.59 -13.03 9.41
C VAL A 107 -16.47 -13.05 8.16
N ARG A 108 -17.10 -14.18 7.87
CA ARG A 108 -18.10 -14.24 6.82
C ARG A 108 -19.28 -13.33 7.20
N LYS A 109 -19.86 -12.68 6.24
CA LYS A 109 -21.02 -11.79 6.45
C LYS A 109 -22.18 -12.56 7.05
N GLY A 110 -22.72 -12.01 8.14
CA GLY A 110 -23.80 -12.61 8.90
C GLY A 110 -23.36 -13.56 10.02
N ASP A 111 -22.09 -13.92 10.09
CA ASP A 111 -21.56 -14.68 11.23
C ASP A 111 -21.40 -13.75 12.46
N PRO A 112 -21.51 -14.28 13.68
CA PRO A 112 -21.29 -13.51 14.90
C PRO A 112 -19.88 -12.87 14.92
N LYS A 113 -19.82 -11.57 15.24
CA LYS A 113 -18.52 -10.90 15.43
C LYS A 113 -17.91 -11.30 16.76
N PRO A 114 -16.71 -11.88 16.77
CA PRO A 114 -16.03 -12.20 18.01
C PRO A 114 -15.57 -10.93 18.74
N ASP A 115 -15.42 -11.02 20.05
CA ASP A 115 -14.78 -9.97 20.84
C ASP A 115 -13.25 -9.96 20.56
N ILE A 116 -12.75 -8.80 20.15
CA ILE A 116 -11.33 -8.53 19.90
C ILE A 116 -10.85 -7.27 20.62
N SER A 117 -11.60 -6.82 21.62
CA SER A 117 -11.35 -5.55 22.32
C SER A 117 -10.06 -5.52 23.14
N THR A 118 -9.57 -6.68 23.58
CA THR A 118 -8.34 -6.82 24.36
C THR A 118 -7.43 -7.91 23.80
N PRO A 119 -6.13 -7.92 24.14
CA PRO A 119 -5.23 -9.02 23.79
C PRO A 119 -5.74 -10.40 24.17
N ASP A 120 -6.31 -10.53 25.39
CA ASP A 120 -6.87 -11.79 25.89
C ASP A 120 -8.13 -12.20 25.12
N ALA A 121 -8.96 -11.27 24.72
CA ALA A 121 -10.13 -11.55 23.87
C ALA A 121 -9.68 -12.06 22.49
N VAL A 122 -8.70 -11.40 21.87
CA VAL A 122 -8.08 -11.88 20.61
C VAL A 122 -7.50 -13.28 20.77
N LYS A 123 -6.75 -13.54 21.86
CA LYS A 123 -6.20 -14.85 22.16
C LYS A 123 -7.28 -15.93 22.26
N ARG A 124 -8.34 -15.66 23.04
CA ARG A 124 -9.48 -16.59 23.18
C ARG A 124 -10.18 -16.85 21.84
N MET A 125 -10.43 -15.81 21.06
CA MET A 125 -11.04 -15.92 19.72
C MET A 125 -10.21 -16.82 18.81
N LEU A 126 -8.90 -16.58 18.70
CA LEU A 126 -8.00 -17.36 17.85
C LEU A 126 -7.95 -18.83 18.31
N ILE A 127 -7.86 -19.10 19.60
CA ILE A 127 -7.84 -20.46 20.15
C ILE A 127 -9.17 -21.19 19.92
N ALA A 128 -10.32 -20.48 19.97
CA ALA A 128 -11.64 -21.05 19.75
C ALA A 128 -11.95 -21.32 18.27
N ALA A 129 -11.35 -20.57 17.34
CA ALA A 129 -11.54 -20.78 15.92
C ALA A 129 -11.12 -22.19 15.49
N LYS A 130 -11.89 -22.83 14.60
CA LYS A 130 -11.57 -24.16 14.04
C LYS A 130 -10.44 -24.04 13.01
N ALA A 131 -10.53 -23.03 12.15
CA ALA A 131 -9.54 -22.72 11.14
C ALA A 131 -9.43 -21.21 10.93
N ILE A 132 -8.22 -20.72 10.76
CA ILE A 132 -7.92 -19.34 10.41
C ILE A 132 -7.06 -19.30 9.16
N SER A 133 -7.07 -18.15 8.48
CA SER A 133 -6.12 -17.90 7.42
C SER A 133 -5.67 -16.44 7.40
N TYR A 134 -4.47 -16.23 6.90
CA TYR A 134 -3.85 -14.92 6.69
C TYR A 134 -2.76 -15.02 5.61
N PRO A 135 -2.34 -13.92 4.98
CA PRO A 135 -1.24 -13.95 4.01
C PRO A 135 0.01 -14.58 4.62
N ASP A 136 0.68 -15.48 3.87
CA ASP A 136 1.89 -16.12 4.38
C ASP A 136 2.98 -15.07 4.65
N GLY A 137 3.51 -15.05 5.87
CA GLY A 137 4.62 -14.20 6.26
C GLY A 137 5.97 -14.63 5.67
N ALA A 138 6.08 -15.91 5.27
CA ALA A 138 7.25 -16.54 4.60
C ALA A 138 8.61 -16.09 5.16
N GLY A 139 8.73 -16.06 6.50
CA GLY A 139 9.97 -15.63 7.16
C GLY A 139 10.36 -14.15 6.88
N GLY A 140 9.39 -13.28 6.68
CA GLY A 140 9.60 -11.85 6.39
C GLY A 140 9.59 -11.49 4.89
N ARG A 141 9.54 -12.48 3.98
CA ARG A 141 9.50 -12.25 2.52
C ARG A 141 8.09 -12.30 1.93
N GLY A 142 7.10 -12.66 2.74
CA GLY A 142 5.71 -12.83 2.33
C GLY A 142 4.88 -11.56 2.42
N GLY A 143 3.58 -11.73 2.58
CA GLY A 143 2.66 -10.61 2.75
C GLY A 143 2.89 -9.91 4.09
N ALA A 144 2.97 -8.58 4.06
CA ALA A 144 3.26 -7.78 5.25
C ALA A 144 2.22 -7.92 6.36
N ALA A 145 0.94 -8.13 6.01
CA ALA A 145 -0.11 -8.44 6.98
C ALA A 145 0.21 -9.76 7.73
N GLY A 146 0.73 -10.76 7.01
CA GLY A 146 1.13 -12.03 7.59
C GLY A 146 2.32 -11.88 8.53
N VAL A 147 3.36 -11.15 8.13
CA VAL A 147 4.51 -10.84 9.00
C VAL A 147 4.06 -10.15 10.29
N SER A 148 3.18 -9.16 10.17
CA SER A 148 2.62 -8.44 11.32
C SER A 148 1.79 -9.37 12.23
N PHE A 149 1.02 -10.27 11.64
CA PHE A 149 0.17 -11.19 12.41
C PHE A 149 0.98 -12.32 13.07
N ASP A 150 2.03 -12.84 12.42
CA ASP A 150 2.99 -13.75 13.05
C ASP A 150 3.60 -13.10 14.31
N GLY A 151 3.98 -11.82 14.22
CA GLY A 151 4.44 -11.04 15.37
C GLY A 151 3.38 -10.92 16.47
N THR A 152 2.11 -10.73 16.09
CA THR A 152 0.98 -10.69 17.03
C THR A 152 0.81 -12.01 17.76
N GLN A 153 0.82 -13.14 17.05
CA GLN A 153 0.71 -14.48 17.65
C GLN A 153 1.86 -14.78 18.62
N LYS A 154 3.09 -14.34 18.28
CA LYS A 154 4.27 -14.46 19.16
C LYS A 154 4.09 -13.65 20.43
N LYS A 155 3.62 -12.39 20.34
CA LYS A 155 3.32 -11.56 21.52
C LYS A 155 2.23 -12.16 22.41
N LEU A 156 1.25 -12.84 21.83
CA LEU A 156 0.19 -13.55 22.56
C LEU A 156 0.65 -14.91 23.13
N GLY A 157 1.85 -15.39 22.77
CA GLY A 157 2.39 -16.69 23.19
C GLY A 157 1.63 -17.89 22.63
N ILE A 158 1.04 -17.75 21.43
CA ILE A 158 0.22 -18.82 20.81
C ILE A 158 0.70 -19.22 19.42
N PHE A 159 1.84 -18.71 18.94
CA PHE A 159 2.29 -18.91 17.58
C PHE A 159 2.33 -20.39 17.19
N GLU A 160 3.00 -21.24 18.00
CA GLU A 160 3.11 -22.68 17.73
C GLU A 160 1.74 -23.40 17.87
N GLN A 161 0.94 -23.01 18.87
CA GLN A 161 -0.39 -23.58 19.09
C GLN A 161 -1.34 -23.34 17.91
N MET A 162 -1.15 -22.23 17.18
CA MET A 162 -2.02 -21.88 16.05
C MET A 162 -1.64 -22.59 14.74
N GLN A 163 -0.39 -23.07 14.58
CA GLN A 163 0.08 -23.66 13.31
C GLN A 163 -0.85 -24.74 12.74
N PRO A 164 -1.41 -25.70 13.54
CA PRO A 164 -2.32 -26.72 13.01
C PRO A 164 -3.66 -26.18 12.50
N LYS A 165 -4.04 -24.96 12.91
CA LYS A 165 -5.31 -24.31 12.54
C LYS A 165 -5.18 -23.38 11.34
N ILE A 166 -3.96 -23.11 10.88
CA ILE A 166 -3.71 -22.17 9.80
C ILE A 166 -3.91 -22.87 8.45
N LYS A 167 -4.90 -22.42 7.69
CA LYS A 167 -5.03 -22.78 6.29
C LYS A 167 -4.20 -21.81 5.45
N ARG A 168 -3.14 -22.30 4.84
CA ARG A 168 -2.27 -21.52 3.95
C ARG A 168 -2.99 -21.22 2.65
N VAL A 169 -2.92 -19.96 2.20
CA VAL A 169 -3.47 -19.53 0.93
C VAL A 169 -2.52 -19.97 -0.19
N GLN A 170 -2.98 -20.88 -1.04
CA GLN A 170 -2.27 -21.32 -2.24
C GLN A 170 -3.24 -21.28 -3.42
N GLY A 171 -3.13 -20.27 -4.28
CA GLY A 171 -3.94 -20.15 -5.49
C GLY A 171 -5.43 -19.81 -5.29
N VAL A 172 -5.89 -19.70 -4.04
CA VAL A 172 -7.27 -19.31 -3.67
C VAL A 172 -7.19 -18.05 -2.83
N SER A 173 -8.08 -17.07 -3.07
CA SER A 173 -8.06 -15.85 -2.28
C SER A 173 -8.50 -16.13 -0.84
N LEU A 174 -7.93 -15.39 0.11
CA LEU A 174 -8.29 -15.43 1.53
C LEU A 174 -9.79 -15.21 1.74
N MET A 175 -10.38 -14.26 0.99
CA MET A 175 -11.81 -13.96 1.06
C MET A 175 -12.67 -15.13 0.57
N GLN A 176 -12.23 -15.87 -0.45
CA GLN A 176 -12.93 -17.06 -0.92
C GLN A 176 -12.94 -18.21 0.11
N LEU A 177 -11.85 -18.41 0.86
CA LEU A 177 -11.82 -19.39 1.94
C LEU A 177 -12.84 -19.03 3.02
N LEU A 178 -12.93 -17.74 3.36
CA LEU A 178 -13.86 -17.25 4.37
C LEU A 178 -15.31 -17.37 3.92
N THR A 179 -15.64 -16.92 2.71
CA THR A 179 -17.01 -16.94 2.19
C THR A 179 -17.54 -18.35 1.94
N LYS A 180 -16.66 -19.32 1.60
CA LYS A 180 -17.02 -20.75 1.50
C LYS A 180 -17.17 -21.45 2.86
N GLY A 181 -16.74 -20.83 3.96
CA GLY A 181 -16.76 -21.44 5.29
C GLY A 181 -15.61 -22.44 5.52
N ASP A 182 -14.57 -22.40 4.69
CA ASP A 182 -13.37 -23.21 4.88
C ASP A 182 -12.53 -22.75 6.07
N ILE A 183 -12.69 -21.48 6.47
CA ILE A 183 -12.10 -20.85 7.66
C ILE A 183 -13.18 -20.05 8.40
N ASP A 184 -13.02 -19.89 9.72
CA ASP A 184 -13.90 -19.09 10.55
C ASP A 184 -13.47 -17.62 10.59
N VAL A 185 -12.15 -17.40 10.51
CA VAL A 185 -11.53 -16.08 10.69
C VAL A 185 -10.46 -15.85 9.63
N ALA A 186 -10.53 -14.69 9.01
CA ALA A 186 -9.47 -14.15 8.17
C ALA A 186 -8.77 -12.99 8.90
N VAL A 187 -7.45 -12.90 8.76
CA VAL A 187 -6.67 -11.78 9.29
C VAL A 187 -5.81 -11.22 8.17
N THR A 188 -5.99 -9.93 7.86
CA THR A 188 -5.23 -9.26 6.82
C THR A 188 -5.26 -7.74 7.00
N PHE A 189 -4.67 -6.96 6.10
CA PHE A 189 -4.84 -5.52 6.10
C PHE A 189 -6.27 -5.09 5.74
N ALA A 190 -6.77 -4.06 6.40
CA ALA A 190 -8.09 -3.52 6.12
C ALA A 190 -8.28 -3.14 4.63
N SER A 191 -7.22 -2.66 3.98
CA SER A 191 -7.23 -2.27 2.56
C SER A 191 -7.32 -3.45 1.56
N GLU A 192 -7.14 -4.68 2.02
CA GLU A 192 -7.18 -5.88 1.20
C GLU A 192 -8.56 -6.58 1.23
N ILE A 193 -9.49 -6.09 2.06
CA ILE A 193 -10.85 -6.63 2.15
C ILE A 193 -11.76 -5.89 1.18
N ASN A 194 -12.14 -6.57 0.11
CA ASN A 194 -12.95 -6.02 -0.98
C ASN A 194 -14.11 -6.95 -1.41
N ASP A 195 -14.41 -7.98 -0.62
CA ASP A 195 -15.46 -8.97 -0.92
C ASP A 195 -16.73 -8.62 -0.14
N PRO A 196 -17.90 -8.45 -0.80
CA PRO A 196 -19.17 -8.13 -0.14
C PRO A 196 -19.71 -9.26 0.76
N GLY A 197 -19.20 -10.47 0.63
CA GLY A 197 -19.49 -11.62 1.48
C GLY A 197 -18.69 -11.67 2.79
N VAL A 198 -17.81 -10.67 3.00
CA VAL A 198 -16.93 -10.57 4.18
C VAL A 198 -17.32 -9.37 5.02
N GLU A 199 -17.26 -9.54 6.32
CA GLU A 199 -17.52 -8.48 7.30
C GLU A 199 -16.30 -8.24 8.19
N VAL A 200 -15.84 -7.00 8.24
CA VAL A 200 -14.74 -6.59 9.11
C VAL A 200 -15.25 -6.49 10.55
N VAL A 201 -14.61 -7.22 11.45
CA VAL A 201 -14.87 -7.14 12.89
C VAL A 201 -14.23 -5.87 13.44
N GLY A 202 -12.98 -5.64 13.12
CA GLY A 202 -12.22 -4.46 13.53
C GLY A 202 -10.71 -4.68 13.51
N PRO A 203 -9.95 -3.63 13.83
CA PRO A 203 -8.50 -3.72 13.96
C PRO A 203 -8.10 -4.46 15.24
N LEU A 204 -6.98 -5.14 15.17
CA LEU A 204 -6.35 -5.73 16.36
C LEU A 204 -5.92 -4.63 17.35
N PRO A 205 -5.96 -4.89 18.68
CA PRO A 205 -5.50 -3.94 19.71
C PRO A 205 -4.07 -3.47 19.46
N ARG A 206 -3.80 -2.18 19.61
CA ARG A 206 -2.49 -1.56 19.34
C ARG A 206 -1.34 -2.12 20.17
N SER A 207 -1.65 -2.65 21.36
CA SER A 207 -0.65 -3.27 22.23
C SER A 207 -0.03 -4.55 21.64
N ILE A 208 -0.75 -5.22 20.74
CA ILE A 208 -0.30 -6.47 20.10
C ILE A 208 -0.05 -6.31 18.59
N SER A 209 -0.63 -5.29 17.94
CA SER A 209 -0.46 -5.06 16.50
C SER A 209 -0.39 -3.56 16.20
N THR A 210 0.79 -3.09 15.83
CA THR A 210 0.98 -1.70 15.37
C THR A 210 0.57 -1.57 13.91
N PRO A 211 -0.20 -0.54 13.54
CA PRO A 211 -0.48 -0.27 12.13
C PRO A 211 0.81 -0.13 11.33
N THR A 212 0.84 -0.72 10.15
CA THR A 212 2.00 -0.71 9.27
C THR A 212 2.05 0.59 8.48
N GLY A 213 3.19 1.28 8.53
CA GLY A 213 3.47 2.45 7.70
C GLY A 213 3.76 2.06 6.25
N LEU A 214 3.43 2.96 5.34
CA LEU A 214 3.75 2.87 3.92
C LEU A 214 4.49 4.15 3.54
N VAL A 215 5.69 4.00 3.02
CA VAL A 215 6.61 5.09 2.71
C VAL A 215 7.02 4.97 1.25
N GLY A 216 6.89 6.07 0.53
CA GLY A 216 7.31 6.18 -0.87
C GLY A 216 8.64 6.91 -0.99
N PHE A 217 9.38 6.56 -2.05
CA PHE A 217 10.63 7.21 -2.43
C PHE A 217 10.64 7.49 -3.93
N VAL A 218 11.55 8.36 -4.36
CA VAL A 218 11.99 8.43 -5.75
C VAL A 218 13.23 7.54 -5.88
N SER A 219 13.25 6.68 -6.89
CA SER A 219 14.43 5.85 -7.17
C SER A 219 15.61 6.71 -7.61
N SER A 220 16.83 6.34 -7.19
CA SER A 220 18.08 6.95 -7.71
C SER A 220 18.32 6.60 -9.19
N HIS A 221 17.62 5.59 -9.71
CA HIS A 221 17.67 5.11 -11.09
C HIS A 221 16.39 5.43 -11.88
N ALA A 222 15.57 6.39 -11.41
CA ALA A 222 14.33 6.76 -12.08
C ALA A 222 14.57 7.18 -13.53
N LYS A 223 13.81 6.57 -14.45
CA LYS A 223 13.85 6.91 -15.89
C LYS A 223 13.07 8.19 -16.19
N ALA A 224 12.05 8.48 -15.39
CA ALA A 224 11.20 9.67 -15.48
C ALA A 224 11.20 10.44 -14.14
N PRO A 225 12.33 11.04 -13.70
CA PRO A 225 12.49 11.58 -12.35
C PRO A 225 11.48 12.69 -12.01
N GLU A 226 11.13 13.56 -12.95
CA GLU A 226 10.16 14.63 -12.69
C GLU A 226 8.74 14.08 -12.56
N ALA A 227 8.36 13.11 -13.39
CA ALA A 227 7.08 12.43 -13.28
C ALA A 227 7.01 11.56 -12.01
N ALA A 228 8.12 10.94 -11.58
CA ALA A 228 8.23 10.23 -10.31
C ALA A 228 8.00 11.14 -9.10
N LYS A 229 8.62 12.32 -9.08
CA LYS A 229 8.38 13.35 -8.05
C LYS A 229 6.92 13.81 -8.04
N ALA A 230 6.34 14.04 -9.22
CA ALA A 230 4.94 14.42 -9.36
C ALA A 230 4.00 13.33 -8.82
N LEU A 231 4.28 12.05 -9.13
CA LEU A 231 3.49 10.93 -8.60
C LEU A 231 3.62 10.82 -7.08
N LEU A 232 4.83 10.89 -6.53
CA LEU A 232 5.07 10.80 -5.09
C LEU A 232 4.39 11.96 -4.35
N SER A 233 4.46 13.18 -4.87
CA SER A 233 3.75 14.34 -4.34
C SER A 233 2.23 14.14 -4.37
N TYR A 234 1.70 13.61 -5.47
CA TYR A 234 0.27 13.31 -5.58
C TYR A 234 -0.17 12.24 -4.56
N LEU A 235 0.61 11.16 -4.42
CA LEU A 235 0.33 10.07 -3.45
C LEU A 235 0.32 10.56 -1.99
N SER A 236 0.97 11.66 -1.66
CA SER A 236 0.98 12.28 -0.32
C SER A 236 0.01 13.45 -0.17
N SER A 237 -0.74 13.79 -1.21
CA SER A 237 -1.63 14.95 -1.24
C SER A 237 -2.91 14.78 -0.41
N SER A 238 -3.62 15.88 -0.16
CA SER A 238 -4.96 15.86 0.44
C SER A 238 -5.99 15.12 -0.42
N GLU A 239 -5.81 15.11 -1.73
CA GLU A 239 -6.66 14.37 -2.67
C GLU A 239 -6.47 12.86 -2.53
N ALA A 240 -5.21 12.41 -2.43
CA ALA A 240 -4.87 11.02 -2.15
C ALA A 240 -5.45 10.55 -0.79
N ALA A 241 -5.57 11.45 0.19
CA ALA A 241 -6.15 11.14 1.49
C ALA A 241 -7.59 10.60 1.39
N VAL A 242 -8.37 11.02 0.40
CA VAL A 242 -9.72 10.52 0.15
C VAL A 242 -9.68 9.04 -0.27
N ALA A 243 -8.77 8.68 -1.19
CA ALA A 243 -8.60 7.32 -1.64
C ALA A 243 -8.08 6.40 -0.52
N TYR A 244 -7.12 6.86 0.28
CA TYR A 244 -6.65 6.09 1.44
C TYR A 244 -7.79 5.78 2.42
N LYS A 245 -8.59 6.78 2.80
CA LYS A 245 -9.74 6.58 3.70
C LYS A 245 -10.77 5.62 3.11
N ALA A 246 -11.07 5.73 1.79
CA ALA A 246 -11.97 4.82 1.10
C ALA A 246 -11.46 3.36 1.06
N CYS A 247 -10.14 3.17 1.22
CA CYS A 247 -9.48 1.88 1.34
C CYS A 247 -9.17 1.48 2.79
N ALA A 248 -9.89 2.03 3.78
CA ALA A 248 -9.72 1.77 5.21
C ALA A 248 -8.26 2.00 5.72
N MET A 249 -7.57 2.96 5.14
CA MET A 249 -6.22 3.39 5.53
C MET A 249 -6.27 4.78 6.16
N LYS A 250 -5.30 5.07 7.03
CA LYS A 250 -5.10 6.41 7.57
C LYS A 250 -4.01 7.10 6.74
N PRO A 251 -4.30 8.26 6.11
CA PRO A 251 -3.29 9.03 5.39
C PRO A 251 -2.08 9.36 6.25
N GLY A 252 -0.90 9.40 5.65
CA GLY A 252 0.30 9.98 6.22
C GLY A 252 0.09 11.48 6.50
N ARG A 253 0.89 12.04 7.40
CA ARG A 253 0.91 13.47 7.70
C ARG A 253 2.19 14.06 7.18
#